data_8a9b154ded09b47e1a506e2d7b76674d
#
_entry.id   8a9b154ded09b47e1a506e2d7b76674d
#
_cell.length_a   1.000
_cell.length_b   1.000
_cell.length_c   1.000
_cell.angle_alpha   90.00
_cell.angle_beta   90.00
_cell.angle_gamma   90.00
#
_symmetry.space_group_name_H-M   'P 1'
#
loop_
_entity.id
_entity.type
_entity.pdbx_description
1 polymer ?
#
loop_
_entity_poly.entity_id
_entity_poly.type
_entity_poly.pdbx_seq_one_letter_code
_entity_poly.pdbx_strand_id
1 'polypeptide(L)'
;VIGGKKQDYGLLSGNKHDKNKKYLFATIQTLSQPDMLKSFDPNEFDYILIDEAHRAAAPSYQKILQYFKPQFLLGMTATPERTDEQNVYQIFDYNLAYDIRLRDALEDKMLTPFHYVGVQDYELNGQSIDEATDLRYLVSEDRVNYVLKEIDYYGYCGDQAKGLVFCSRKEEARELADLFSEKDHPAV
;
A
#
# COMPACT_ATOMS: atom_id res chain seq x y z
N VAL A 1 10.19 13.07 -12.03
CA VAL A 1 9.73 12.28 -13.19
C VAL A 1 10.96 11.66 -13.85
N ILE A 2 11.03 10.34 -13.96
CA ILE A 2 12.09 9.64 -14.68
C ILE A 2 11.90 9.97 -16.17
N GLY A 3 12.89 10.63 -16.79
CA GLY A 3 12.83 10.98 -18.21
C GLY A 3 13.08 9.77 -19.09
N GLY A 4 12.43 9.69 -20.25
CA GLY A 4 12.63 8.61 -21.21
C GLY A 4 11.43 8.47 -22.17
N LYS A 5 11.62 7.68 -23.22
CA LYS A 5 10.54 7.34 -24.17
C LYS A 5 9.80 6.10 -23.64
N LYS A 6 8.52 5.91 -24.04
CA LYS A 6 7.72 4.75 -23.64
C LYS A 6 8.41 3.40 -23.89
N GLN A 7 9.18 3.28 -24.94
CA GLN A 7 9.96 2.08 -25.29
C GLN A 7 11.10 1.75 -24.31
N ASP A 8 11.54 2.72 -23.50
CA ASP A 8 12.64 2.57 -22.54
C ASP A 8 12.15 1.90 -21.24
N TYR A 9 10.82 1.80 -21.06
CA TYR A 9 10.21 1.23 -19.88
C TYR A 9 9.74 -0.20 -20.13
N GLY A 10 9.91 -1.05 -19.14
CA GLY A 10 9.43 -2.42 -19.12
C GLY A 10 8.71 -2.77 -17.83
N LEU A 11 7.85 -3.76 -17.90
CA LEU A 11 7.10 -4.29 -16.77
C LEU A 11 7.36 -5.79 -16.61
N LEU A 12 7.72 -6.20 -15.39
CA LEU A 12 7.90 -7.58 -14.99
C LEU A 12 6.90 -7.90 -13.88
N SER A 13 5.70 -8.32 -14.25
CA SER A 13 4.60 -8.56 -13.31
C SER A 13 3.57 -9.52 -13.91
N GLY A 14 3.24 -10.59 -13.21
CA GLY A 14 2.29 -11.61 -13.68
C GLY A 14 2.72 -12.18 -15.05
N ASN A 15 1.89 -11.98 -16.07
CA ASN A 15 2.14 -12.47 -17.43
C ASN A 15 2.99 -11.51 -18.30
N LYS A 16 3.37 -10.35 -17.80
CA LYS A 16 4.23 -9.39 -18.51
C LYS A 16 5.67 -9.58 -18.09
N HIS A 17 6.52 -9.92 -19.07
CA HIS A 17 7.93 -10.23 -18.84
C HIS A 17 8.83 -9.44 -19.79
N ASP A 18 8.70 -8.11 -19.74
CA ASP A 18 9.58 -7.23 -20.50
C ASP A 18 11.00 -7.30 -19.91
N LYS A 19 11.98 -7.51 -20.78
CA LYS A 19 13.40 -7.51 -20.44
C LYS A 19 14.15 -6.56 -21.37
N ASN A 20 15.42 -6.34 -21.12
CA ASN A 20 16.29 -5.49 -21.93
C ASN A 20 15.75 -4.06 -22.09
N LYS A 21 15.31 -3.50 -20.97
CA LYS A 21 14.76 -2.15 -20.89
C LYS A 21 15.64 -1.28 -20.01
N LYS A 22 15.73 0.00 -20.36
CA LYS A 22 16.51 0.96 -19.58
C LYS A 22 15.95 1.13 -18.16
N TYR A 23 14.61 1.11 -18.04
CA TYR A 23 13.89 1.18 -16.77
C TYR A 23 12.96 -0.03 -16.66
N LEU A 24 13.19 -0.87 -15.68
CA LEU A 24 12.39 -2.06 -15.44
C LEU A 24 11.62 -1.92 -14.13
N PHE A 25 10.31 -1.99 -14.20
CA PHE A 25 9.43 -2.08 -13.04
C PHE A 25 9.09 -3.54 -12.81
N ALA A 26 9.34 -4.03 -11.62
CA ALA A 26 9.14 -5.43 -11.29
C ALA A 26 8.35 -5.60 -9.99
N THR A 27 7.43 -6.56 -9.96
CA THR A 27 6.89 -7.03 -8.69
C THR A 27 7.85 -8.02 -8.05
N ILE A 28 7.97 -7.94 -6.72
CA ILE A 28 8.84 -8.83 -5.94
C ILE A 28 8.50 -10.31 -6.19
N GLN A 29 7.21 -10.64 -6.26
CA GLN A 29 6.72 -12.00 -6.48
C GLN A 29 7.23 -12.58 -7.81
N THR A 30 7.27 -11.76 -8.87
CA THR A 30 7.74 -12.23 -10.18
C THR A 30 9.26 -12.29 -10.23
N LEU A 31 9.94 -11.22 -9.78
CA LEU A 31 11.41 -11.13 -9.89
C LEU A 31 12.13 -12.13 -8.95
N SER A 32 11.56 -12.45 -7.78
CA SER A 32 12.17 -13.38 -6.82
C SER A 32 12.07 -14.87 -7.22
N GLN A 33 11.37 -15.19 -8.31
CA GLN A 33 11.33 -16.55 -8.84
C GLN A 33 12.73 -16.94 -9.35
N PRO A 34 13.23 -18.13 -9.00
CA PRO A 34 14.62 -18.51 -9.29
C PRO A 34 15.01 -18.42 -10.77
N ASP A 35 14.14 -18.89 -11.67
CA ASP A 35 14.40 -18.89 -13.12
C ASP A 35 14.36 -17.45 -13.68
N MET A 36 13.46 -16.61 -13.15
CA MET A 36 13.37 -15.21 -13.54
C MET A 36 14.60 -14.45 -13.08
N LEU A 37 14.96 -14.58 -11.81
CA LEU A 37 16.11 -13.90 -11.22
C LEU A 37 17.42 -14.26 -11.95
N LYS A 38 17.66 -15.56 -12.18
CA LYS A 38 18.83 -16.07 -12.91
C LYS A 38 18.87 -15.69 -14.40
N SER A 39 17.79 -15.18 -14.94
CA SER A 39 17.72 -14.73 -16.33
C SER A 39 18.31 -13.35 -16.57
N PHE A 40 18.74 -12.67 -15.51
CA PHE A 40 19.43 -11.40 -15.52
C PHE A 40 20.90 -11.57 -15.11
N ASP A 41 21.78 -10.70 -15.59
CA ASP A 41 23.14 -10.62 -15.05
C ASP A 41 23.12 -9.96 -13.66
N PRO A 42 23.89 -10.44 -12.69
CA PRO A 42 23.95 -9.81 -11.37
C PRO A 42 24.37 -8.32 -11.40
N ASN A 43 25.08 -7.89 -12.41
CA ASN A 43 25.52 -6.50 -12.59
C ASN A 43 24.68 -5.73 -13.62
N GLU A 44 23.51 -6.26 -14.02
CA GLU A 44 22.69 -5.65 -15.09
C GLU A 44 22.14 -4.28 -14.72
N PHE A 45 21.89 -4.03 -13.44
CA PHE A 45 21.30 -2.79 -12.95
C PHE A 45 22.28 -1.98 -12.12
N ASP A 46 22.62 -0.77 -12.59
CA ASP A 46 23.42 0.18 -11.82
C ASP A 46 22.66 0.77 -10.62
N TYR A 47 21.34 0.93 -10.77
CA TYR A 47 20.46 1.52 -9.76
C TYR A 47 19.30 0.58 -9.46
N ILE A 48 19.06 0.32 -8.17
CA ILE A 48 17.89 -0.40 -7.70
C ILE A 48 17.16 0.49 -6.70
N LEU A 49 15.85 0.69 -6.97
CA LEU A 49 14.95 1.40 -6.08
C LEU A 49 13.91 0.41 -5.53
N ILE A 50 13.74 0.39 -4.22
CA ILE A 50 12.76 -0.47 -3.54
C ILE A 50 11.71 0.44 -2.93
N ASP A 51 10.49 0.31 -3.43
CA ASP A 51 9.32 0.91 -2.81
C ASP A 51 8.80 0.00 -1.69
N GLU A 52 8.17 0.57 -0.68
CA GLU A 52 7.75 -0.14 0.54
C GLU A 52 8.90 -0.92 1.20
N ALA A 53 10.05 -0.26 1.32
CA ALA A 53 11.29 -0.86 1.81
C ALA A 53 11.20 -1.44 3.23
N HIS A 54 10.17 -1.10 4.00
CA HIS A 54 9.88 -1.75 5.28
C HIS A 54 9.69 -3.27 5.14
N ARG A 55 9.39 -3.78 3.92
CA ARG A 55 9.28 -5.21 3.61
C ARG A 55 10.60 -5.84 3.17
N ALA A 56 11.68 -5.07 3.04
CA ALA A 56 12.94 -5.53 2.46
C ALA A 56 13.61 -6.67 3.25
N ALA A 57 13.27 -6.85 4.51
CA ALA A 57 13.74 -7.99 5.32
C ALA A 57 13.07 -9.34 4.95
N ALA A 58 11.98 -9.33 4.19
CA ALA A 58 11.31 -10.58 3.78
C ALA A 58 12.21 -11.43 2.85
N PRO A 59 12.11 -12.79 2.92
CA PRO A 59 12.98 -13.68 2.16
C PRO A 59 13.00 -13.46 0.64
N SER A 60 11.88 -13.02 0.07
CA SER A 60 11.78 -12.71 -1.37
C SER A 60 12.61 -11.48 -1.77
N TYR A 61 12.62 -10.44 -0.93
CA TYR A 61 13.47 -9.28 -1.15
C TYR A 61 14.95 -9.61 -0.94
N GLN A 62 15.27 -10.38 0.11
CA GLN A 62 16.64 -10.78 0.40
C GLN A 62 17.28 -11.56 -0.74
N LYS A 63 16.51 -12.43 -1.43
CA LYS A 63 17.01 -13.15 -2.62
C LYS A 63 17.45 -12.18 -3.73
N ILE A 64 16.68 -11.13 -3.97
CA ILE A 64 16.95 -10.12 -4.99
C ILE A 64 18.16 -9.29 -4.61
N LEU A 65 18.21 -8.81 -3.36
CA LEU A 65 19.29 -7.98 -2.84
C LEU A 65 20.64 -8.71 -2.78
N GLN A 66 20.63 -10.02 -2.52
CA GLN A 66 21.83 -10.86 -2.53
C GLN A 66 22.31 -11.20 -3.95
N TYR A 67 21.40 -11.23 -4.92
CA TYR A 67 21.72 -11.59 -6.29
C TYR A 67 22.32 -10.43 -7.06
N PHE A 68 21.66 -9.27 -7.08
CA PHE A 68 22.12 -8.11 -7.81
C PHE A 68 23.21 -7.33 -7.06
N LYS A 69 24.09 -6.68 -7.82
CA LYS A 69 25.21 -5.87 -7.31
C LYS A 69 25.13 -4.45 -7.87
N PRO A 70 24.11 -3.67 -7.50
CA PRO A 70 23.95 -2.33 -8.01
C PRO A 70 25.06 -1.39 -7.46
N GLN A 71 25.37 -0.34 -8.20
CA GLN A 71 26.22 0.75 -7.72
C GLN A 71 25.48 1.62 -6.70
N PHE A 72 24.14 1.68 -6.80
CA PHE A 72 23.30 2.46 -5.92
C PHE A 72 22.02 1.72 -5.56
N LEU A 73 21.74 1.60 -4.27
CA LEU A 73 20.53 0.99 -3.72
C LEU A 73 19.77 2.02 -2.90
N LEU A 74 18.50 2.26 -3.22
CA LEU A 74 17.61 3.17 -2.50
C LEU A 74 16.38 2.42 -2.02
N GLY A 75 16.09 2.53 -0.74
CA GLY A 75 14.81 2.13 -0.15
C GLY A 75 13.94 3.34 0.15
N MET A 76 12.67 3.28 -0.18
CA MET A 76 11.66 4.28 0.15
C MET A 76 10.55 3.64 0.95
N THR A 77 10.13 4.26 2.04
CA THR A 77 9.00 3.79 2.86
C THR A 77 8.41 4.93 3.68
N ALA A 78 7.11 4.90 3.87
CA ALA A 78 6.42 5.81 4.79
C ALA A 78 6.53 5.34 6.26
N THR A 79 6.85 4.07 6.51
CA THR A 79 6.87 3.43 7.82
C THR A 79 8.16 2.64 8.03
N PRO A 80 9.30 3.32 8.27
CA PRO A 80 10.58 2.62 8.44
C PRO A 80 10.67 1.83 9.75
N GLU A 81 9.88 2.22 10.75
CA GLU A 81 9.82 1.57 12.06
C GLU A 81 8.87 0.36 12.00
N ARG A 82 9.41 -0.82 12.28
CA ARG A 82 8.63 -2.06 12.31
C ARG A 82 8.51 -2.58 13.75
N THR A 83 7.38 -3.23 13.99
CA THR A 83 7.08 -3.87 15.28
C THR A 83 7.71 -5.25 15.45
N ASP A 84 8.30 -5.82 14.39
CA ASP A 84 8.83 -7.20 14.35
C ASP A 84 10.36 -7.27 14.56
N GLU A 85 10.97 -6.26 15.18
CA GLU A 85 12.40 -6.16 15.49
C GLU A 85 13.36 -6.25 14.27
N GLN A 86 12.85 -6.39 13.06
CA GLN A 86 13.69 -6.43 11.88
C GLN A 86 14.10 -5.00 11.46
N ASN A 87 15.38 -4.74 11.62
CA ASN A 87 15.94 -3.41 11.37
C ASN A 87 16.16 -3.18 9.86
N VAL A 88 15.23 -2.47 9.23
CA VAL A 88 15.32 -2.11 7.81
C VAL A 88 16.56 -1.25 7.53
N TYR A 89 16.94 -0.39 8.46
CA TYR A 89 18.13 0.48 8.29
C TYR A 89 19.42 -0.32 8.10
N GLN A 90 19.53 -1.50 8.70
CA GLN A 90 20.69 -2.38 8.53
C GLN A 90 20.89 -2.83 7.09
N ILE A 91 19.79 -3.03 6.33
CA ILE A 91 19.83 -3.45 4.91
C ILE A 91 20.49 -2.37 4.05
N PHE A 92 20.41 -1.10 4.48
CA PHE A 92 20.95 0.06 3.81
C PHE A 92 22.18 0.64 4.54
N ASP A 93 22.90 -0.18 5.31
CA ASP A 93 24.08 0.21 6.10
C ASP A 93 23.87 1.44 6.99
N TYR A 94 22.65 1.60 7.51
CA TYR A 94 22.22 2.76 8.30
C TYR A 94 22.34 4.11 7.59
N ASN A 95 22.46 4.10 6.27
CA ASN A 95 22.47 5.33 5.49
C ASN A 95 21.04 5.87 5.33
N LEU A 96 20.76 6.98 5.96
CA LEU A 96 19.50 7.69 5.86
C LEU A 96 19.71 8.94 4.99
N ALA A 97 19.16 8.91 3.78
CA ALA A 97 19.28 10.03 2.85
C ALA A 97 18.33 11.18 3.17
N TYR A 98 17.12 10.84 3.59
CA TYR A 98 16.08 11.81 3.92
C TYR A 98 15.03 11.19 4.85
N ASP A 99 14.62 11.92 5.89
CA ASP A 99 13.51 11.56 6.78
C ASP A 99 12.55 12.75 6.86
N ILE A 100 11.30 12.53 6.48
CA ILE A 100 10.24 13.50 6.64
C ILE A 100 9.07 12.84 7.37
N ARG A 101 8.73 13.40 8.51
CA ARG A 101 7.61 12.91 9.31
C ARG A 101 6.30 13.57 8.83
N LEU A 102 5.18 12.91 9.13
CA LEU A 102 3.84 13.38 8.75
C LEU A 102 3.62 14.86 9.15
N ARG A 103 4.06 15.24 10.35
CA ARG A 103 3.96 16.60 10.85
C ARG A 103 4.71 17.59 9.96
N ASP A 104 5.97 17.28 9.64
CA ASP A 104 6.83 18.14 8.82
C ASP A 104 6.25 18.28 7.42
N ALA A 105 5.76 17.16 6.84
CA ALA A 105 5.12 17.15 5.52
C ALA A 105 3.83 17.98 5.46
N LEU A 106 3.07 18.05 6.56
CA LEU A 106 1.89 18.92 6.68
C LEU A 106 2.28 20.38 6.85
N GLU A 107 3.28 20.68 7.70
CA GLU A 107 3.79 22.04 7.93
C GLU A 107 4.39 22.63 6.65
N ASP A 108 5.12 21.83 5.87
CA ASP A 108 5.71 22.21 4.59
C ASP A 108 4.72 22.18 3.41
N LYS A 109 3.44 21.94 3.67
CA LYS A 109 2.36 21.86 2.66
C LYS A 109 2.61 20.83 1.55
N MET A 110 3.38 19.78 1.83
CA MET A 110 3.58 18.66 0.94
C MET A 110 2.36 17.72 0.93
N LEU A 111 1.61 17.72 2.02
CA LEU A 111 0.36 16.98 2.17
C LEU A 111 -0.80 17.95 2.44
N THR A 112 -1.98 17.56 1.97
CA THR A 112 -3.22 18.29 2.26
C THR A 112 -3.57 18.14 3.74
N PRO A 113 -3.86 19.22 4.47
CA PRO A 113 -4.36 19.11 5.84
C PRO A 113 -5.64 18.28 5.92
N PHE A 114 -5.79 17.55 6.99
CA PHE A 114 -6.97 16.73 7.24
C PHE A 114 -7.40 16.84 8.70
N HIS A 115 -8.66 16.56 8.95
CA HIS A 115 -9.19 16.39 10.29
C HIS A 115 -9.28 14.91 10.60
N TYR A 116 -8.70 14.50 11.71
CA TYR A 116 -8.79 13.13 12.19
C TYR A 116 -9.88 13.04 13.25
N VAL A 117 -10.85 12.17 13.01
CA VAL A 117 -11.93 11.89 13.93
C VAL A 117 -11.94 10.39 14.23
N GLY A 118 -11.79 10.05 15.51
CA GLY A 118 -11.96 8.67 15.97
C GLY A 118 -13.44 8.42 16.28
N VAL A 119 -14.06 7.48 15.57
CA VAL A 119 -15.42 7.03 15.82
C VAL A 119 -15.37 5.65 16.46
N GLN A 120 -16.20 5.41 17.47
CA GLN A 120 -16.34 4.08 18.05
C GLN A 120 -16.96 3.15 17.00
N ASP A 121 -16.46 1.91 16.91
CA ASP A 121 -17.00 0.96 15.95
C ASP A 121 -18.45 0.57 16.29
N TYR A 122 -19.18 0.09 15.28
CA TYR A 122 -20.54 -0.38 15.44
C TYR A 122 -20.57 -1.59 16.41
N GLU A 123 -21.45 -1.52 17.41
CA GLU A 123 -21.61 -2.58 18.39
C GLU A 123 -22.85 -3.42 18.09
N LEU A 124 -22.66 -4.74 18.03
CA LEU A 124 -23.75 -5.69 17.93
C LEU A 124 -24.01 -6.30 19.32
N ASN A 125 -25.19 -6.04 19.88
CA ASN A 125 -25.57 -6.51 21.23
C ASN A 125 -24.56 -6.14 22.33
N GLY A 126 -23.95 -4.94 22.24
CA GLY A 126 -22.96 -4.46 23.20
C GLY A 126 -21.56 -5.09 23.06
N GLN A 127 -21.28 -5.73 21.92
CA GLN A 127 -19.98 -6.24 21.57
C GLN A 127 -19.49 -5.57 20.29
N SER A 128 -18.25 -5.07 20.30
CA SER A 128 -17.60 -4.53 19.11
C SER A 128 -17.39 -5.64 18.07
N ILE A 129 -17.65 -5.31 16.82
CA ILE A 129 -17.39 -6.21 15.70
C ILE A 129 -15.90 -6.14 15.31
N ASP A 130 -15.35 -7.28 14.89
CA ASP A 130 -13.96 -7.43 14.46
C ASP A 130 -13.85 -8.27 13.17
N GLU A 131 -12.63 -8.51 12.70
CA GLU A 131 -12.37 -9.30 11.49
C GLU A 131 -12.84 -10.77 11.60
N ALA A 132 -13.00 -11.30 12.80
CA ALA A 132 -13.49 -12.66 13.05
C ALA A 132 -15.03 -12.74 13.06
N THR A 133 -15.71 -11.60 13.11
CA THR A 133 -17.17 -11.50 13.12
C THR A 133 -17.76 -12.12 11.85
N ASP A 134 -18.90 -12.79 11.98
CA ASP A 134 -19.63 -13.38 10.86
C ASP A 134 -19.98 -12.31 9.82
N LEU A 135 -19.77 -12.62 8.53
CA LEU A 135 -19.95 -11.70 7.40
C LEU A 135 -21.31 -11.00 7.42
N ARG A 136 -22.39 -11.71 7.76
CA ARG A 136 -23.75 -11.16 7.83
C ARG A 136 -23.90 -9.95 8.77
N TYR A 137 -23.02 -9.83 9.78
CA TYR A 137 -23.03 -8.68 10.69
C TYR A 137 -22.12 -7.57 10.18
N LEU A 138 -21.04 -7.93 9.49
CA LEU A 138 -20.12 -6.96 8.86
C LEU A 138 -20.78 -6.21 7.69
N VAL A 139 -21.74 -6.86 7.01
CA VAL A 139 -22.49 -6.31 5.85
C VAL A 139 -23.94 -5.97 6.19
N SER A 140 -24.25 -5.67 7.45
CA SER A 140 -25.61 -5.32 7.85
C SER A 140 -25.99 -3.90 7.45
N GLU A 141 -27.26 -3.68 7.10
CA GLU A 141 -27.82 -2.35 6.85
C GLU A 141 -27.63 -1.41 8.03
N ASP A 142 -27.76 -1.92 9.26
CA ASP A 142 -27.60 -1.12 10.48
C ASP A 142 -26.19 -0.54 10.59
N ARG A 143 -25.17 -1.33 10.25
CA ARG A 143 -23.76 -0.85 10.21
C ARG A 143 -23.58 0.21 9.14
N VAL A 144 -24.13 0.02 7.94
CA VAL A 144 -24.05 1.02 6.87
C VAL A 144 -24.75 2.32 7.28
N ASN A 145 -25.96 2.22 7.85
CA ASN A 145 -26.70 3.38 8.35
C ASN A 145 -25.92 4.12 9.46
N TYR A 146 -25.28 3.38 10.35
CA TYR A 146 -24.43 3.95 11.39
C TYR A 146 -23.26 4.72 10.77
N VAL A 147 -22.53 4.12 9.84
CA VAL A 147 -21.40 4.78 9.16
C VAL A 147 -21.84 6.04 8.42
N LEU A 148 -22.94 5.99 7.67
CA LEU A 148 -23.49 7.14 6.96
C LEU A 148 -23.90 8.27 7.90
N LYS A 149 -24.53 7.93 9.03
CA LYS A 149 -24.87 8.92 10.08
C LYS A 149 -23.63 9.60 10.66
N GLU A 150 -22.56 8.84 10.90
CA GLU A 150 -21.32 9.43 11.42
C GLU A 150 -20.64 10.31 10.37
N ILE A 151 -20.65 9.92 9.09
CA ILE A 151 -20.16 10.75 7.98
C ILE A 151 -20.93 12.07 7.91
N ASP A 152 -22.25 12.04 7.99
CA ASP A 152 -23.07 13.25 7.97
C ASP A 152 -22.84 14.14 9.20
N TYR A 153 -22.66 13.53 10.37
CA TYR A 153 -22.44 14.25 11.63
C TYR A 153 -21.10 14.99 11.63
N TYR A 154 -20.01 14.33 11.21
CA TYR A 154 -18.68 14.95 11.18
C TYR A 154 -18.43 15.78 9.93
N GLY A 155 -19.22 15.56 8.88
CA GLY A 155 -19.16 16.28 7.62
C GLY A 155 -18.05 15.79 6.69
N TYR A 156 -18.10 16.31 5.47
CA TYR A 156 -17.14 16.01 4.40
C TYR A 156 -16.94 17.23 3.52
N CYS A 157 -15.89 17.23 2.71
CA CYS A 157 -15.60 18.32 1.80
C CYS A 157 -16.30 18.08 0.45
N GLY A 158 -17.01 19.11 -0.06
CA GLY A 158 -17.72 19.05 -1.35
C GLY A 158 -19.20 18.66 -1.23
N ASP A 159 -19.82 18.36 -2.38
CA ASP A 159 -21.27 18.11 -2.47
C ASP A 159 -21.64 16.67 -2.11
N GLN A 160 -20.67 15.76 -2.10
CA GLN A 160 -20.86 14.35 -1.80
C GLN A 160 -19.69 13.79 -1.00
N ALA A 161 -19.96 12.88 -0.08
CA ALA A 161 -18.94 12.12 0.61
C ALA A 161 -18.14 11.26 -0.39
N LYS A 162 -16.81 11.32 -0.30
CA LYS A 162 -15.89 10.48 -1.06
C LYS A 162 -14.92 9.83 -0.10
N GLY A 163 -14.85 8.51 -0.13
CA GLY A 163 -14.04 7.77 0.82
C GLY A 163 -13.56 6.43 0.31
N LEU A 164 -12.75 5.77 1.12
CA LEU A 164 -12.30 4.40 0.92
C LEU A 164 -12.74 3.58 2.12
N VAL A 165 -13.31 2.41 1.87
CA VAL A 165 -13.66 1.43 2.88
C VAL A 165 -12.71 0.25 2.76
N PHE A 166 -12.00 -0.07 3.84
CA PHE A 166 -11.10 -1.21 3.90
C PHE A 166 -11.83 -2.38 4.55
N CYS A 167 -11.89 -3.49 3.85
CA CYS A 167 -12.59 -4.69 4.27
C CYS A 167 -11.61 -5.83 4.47
N SER A 168 -11.92 -6.76 5.37
CA SER A 168 -11.09 -7.95 5.62
C SER A 168 -11.21 -8.99 4.49
N ARG A 169 -12.33 -8.98 3.76
CA ARG A 169 -12.68 -9.98 2.74
C ARG A 169 -13.23 -9.31 1.48
N LYS A 170 -13.04 -9.96 0.34
CA LYS A 170 -13.57 -9.48 -0.95
C LYS A 170 -15.10 -9.52 -1.02
N GLU A 171 -15.69 -10.52 -0.39
CA GLU A 171 -17.14 -10.68 -0.25
C GLU A 171 -17.73 -9.51 0.53
N GLU A 172 -17.14 -9.16 1.66
CA GLU A 172 -17.52 -8.00 2.48
C GLU A 172 -17.48 -6.71 1.64
N ALA A 173 -16.41 -6.51 0.87
CA ALA A 173 -16.29 -5.31 0.04
C ALA A 173 -17.40 -5.20 -1.00
N ARG A 174 -17.79 -6.31 -1.64
CA ARG A 174 -18.85 -6.33 -2.66
C ARG A 174 -20.21 -6.05 -2.07
N GLU A 175 -20.58 -6.77 -1.00
CA GLU A 175 -21.89 -6.62 -0.36
C GLU A 175 -22.04 -5.22 0.26
N LEU A 176 -20.98 -4.65 0.85
CA LEU A 176 -21.02 -3.27 1.33
C LEU A 176 -21.15 -2.27 0.17
N ALA A 177 -20.49 -2.48 -0.97
CA ALA A 177 -20.63 -1.61 -2.13
C ALA A 177 -22.08 -1.58 -2.65
N ASP A 178 -22.74 -2.75 -2.69
CA ASP A 178 -24.16 -2.85 -3.06
C ASP A 178 -25.04 -2.08 -2.05
N LEU A 179 -24.86 -2.29 -0.74
CA LEU A 179 -25.63 -1.62 0.32
C LEU A 179 -25.43 -0.10 0.34
N PHE A 180 -24.19 0.39 0.13
CA PHE A 180 -23.94 1.83 0.01
C PHE A 180 -24.63 2.41 -1.22
N SER A 181 -24.59 1.69 -2.35
CA SER A 181 -25.23 2.12 -3.61
C SER A 181 -26.75 2.18 -3.50
N GLU A 182 -27.40 1.24 -2.77
CA GLU A 182 -28.82 1.25 -2.47
C GLU A 182 -29.26 2.46 -1.64
N LYS A 183 -28.32 3.10 -0.94
CA LYS A 183 -28.55 4.28 -0.09
C LYS A 183 -28.05 5.59 -0.74
N ASP A 184 -28.04 5.66 -2.06
CA ASP A 184 -27.59 6.82 -2.86
C ASP A 184 -26.11 7.21 -2.66
N HIS A 185 -25.27 6.28 -2.20
CA HIS A 185 -23.82 6.41 -2.11
C HIS A 185 -23.12 5.43 -3.07
N PRO A 186 -23.02 5.74 -4.38
CA PRO A 186 -22.48 4.82 -5.37
C PRO A 186 -21.07 4.33 -5.01
N ALA A 187 -20.91 3.01 -4.89
CA ALA A 187 -19.66 2.36 -4.52
C ALA A 187 -19.29 1.24 -5.52
N VAL A 188 -17.99 0.89 -5.64
CA VAL A 188 -17.45 -0.10 -6.58
C VAL A 188 -16.42 -1.00 -5.89
#